data_1305127c522af7b168927ebdec75fe3f
#
_entry.id   1305127c522af7b168927ebdec75fe3f
#
_cell.length_a   1.000
_cell.length_b   1.000
_cell.length_c   1.000
_cell.angle_alpha   90.00
_cell.angle_beta   90.00
_cell.angle_gamma   90.00
#
_symmetry.space_group_name_H-M   'P 1'
#
loop_
_entity.id
_entity.type
_entity.pdbx_description
1 polymer ?
#
loop_
_entity_poly.entity_id
_entity_poly.type
_entity_poly.pdbx_seq_one_letter_code
_entity_poly.pdbx_strand_id
1 'polypeptide(L)'
;MKRLLFILSWPFRRLSIALSLFLVINILTGIGFFFAYRNMDQTYQAFQRREEEVQLNLVNRLTYEVDREMGYTFQVFENFTESISYALQMLGFESAYRNFQNRGTLKRFMQRNPQVVSLVIRDILHREYVENSTADLQAADFADALNYASSQALAGQPFHSPILKSERSAAPIILLSEPVKDAGGTVVASITVLLSLRPLIQNLLAELPSDYQLFIVDTKGQLLLHSKTAFRDQAEGLFKSGADYTSHPLVKSALESGGRINQVLSYSSFEHRPFLGCAAPSSFLPWSIAIEISRETAFATVIQMRARLKQWLIVTLISSTLLAFIMAHAFRIPLGGLLEGSKRVAAKHFSRPIELHSSNEFGLLARQFNKMQRSIQLYLDQIREAALKQKETLLKAIHALVNAIDAKDPYTKGHSRRVSKFTRIIALEMGQSGQLLERTELSALLHDVGKIGIDDNILKKPAQLTDEEYEIMKTHPEKGFKILGAIEDLQPITDGMRFHHENYGGGGYPLGLKGEAIPLQARIVAVADAFDAMTT
;
A
#
# COMPACT_ATOMS: atom_id res chain seq x y z
N MET A 1 -15.60 -8.12 -16.33
CA MET A 1 -15.20 -8.40 -14.93
C MET A 1 -14.64 -9.83 -14.77
N LYS A 2 -15.36 -10.93 -15.13
CA LYS A 2 -14.84 -12.32 -14.98
C LYS A 2 -13.52 -12.61 -15.72
N ARG A 3 -13.32 -12.09 -16.96
CA ARG A 3 -12.07 -12.26 -17.74
C ARG A 3 -10.89 -11.50 -17.12
N LEU A 4 -11.12 -10.29 -16.57
CA LEU A 4 -10.08 -9.50 -15.91
C LEU A 4 -9.61 -10.16 -14.59
N LEU A 5 -10.55 -10.70 -13.82
CA LEU A 5 -10.25 -11.49 -12.61
C LEU A 5 -9.49 -12.77 -12.95
N PHE A 6 -9.79 -13.41 -14.09
CA PHE A 6 -9.07 -14.60 -14.54
C PHE A 6 -7.62 -14.30 -14.93
N ILE A 7 -7.37 -13.18 -15.65
CA ILE A 7 -6.02 -12.75 -16.04
C ILE A 7 -5.20 -12.34 -14.82
N LEU A 8 -5.80 -11.59 -13.88
CA LEU A 8 -5.15 -11.17 -12.63
C LEU A 8 -4.86 -12.35 -11.68
N SER A 9 -5.64 -13.43 -11.74
CA SER A 9 -5.42 -14.62 -10.91
C SER A 9 -4.37 -15.58 -11.47
N TRP A 10 -4.01 -15.48 -12.75
CA TRP A 10 -3.12 -16.44 -13.42
C TRP A 10 -1.71 -16.57 -12.81
N PRO A 11 -1.01 -15.46 -12.44
CA PRO A 11 0.29 -15.56 -11.79
C PRO A 11 0.22 -16.17 -10.37
N PHE A 12 -0.95 -16.12 -9.71
CA PHE A 12 -1.10 -16.59 -8.33
C PHE A 12 -1.52 -18.07 -8.22
N ARG A 13 -1.88 -18.74 -9.31
CA ARG A 13 -2.35 -20.14 -9.29
C ARG A 13 -1.30 -21.15 -8.83
N ARG A 14 -0.01 -20.83 -8.97
CA ARG A 14 1.10 -21.71 -8.54
C ARG A 14 1.73 -21.27 -7.21
N LEU A 15 1.32 -20.15 -6.66
CA LEU A 15 1.85 -19.63 -5.42
C LEU A 15 1.03 -20.15 -4.23
N SER A 16 1.67 -20.34 -3.09
CA SER A 16 0.94 -20.62 -1.86
C SER A 16 -0.01 -19.46 -1.53
N ILE A 17 -1.15 -19.75 -0.90
CA ILE A 17 -2.13 -18.73 -0.48
C ILE A 17 -1.45 -17.62 0.32
N ALA A 18 -0.48 -17.98 1.17
CA ALA A 18 0.31 -17.04 1.95
C ALA A 18 1.06 -16.03 1.08
N LEU A 19 1.77 -16.52 0.06
CA LEU A 19 2.55 -15.66 -0.83
C LEU A 19 1.64 -14.83 -1.73
N SER A 20 0.51 -15.36 -2.15
CA SER A 20 -0.49 -14.62 -2.93
C SER A 20 -1.09 -13.46 -2.13
N LEU A 21 -1.48 -13.68 -0.88
CA LEU A 21 -1.99 -12.64 0.03
C LEU A 21 -0.92 -11.57 0.30
N PHE A 22 0.31 -11.98 0.57
CA PHE A 22 1.44 -11.07 0.75
C PHE A 22 1.63 -10.15 -0.45
N LEU A 23 1.67 -10.72 -1.66
CA LEU A 23 1.85 -9.95 -2.89
C LEU A 23 0.69 -8.99 -3.15
N VAL A 24 -0.56 -9.44 -3.00
CA VAL A 24 -1.75 -8.60 -3.23
C VAL A 24 -1.78 -7.41 -2.26
N ILE A 25 -1.56 -7.64 -0.96
CA ILE A 25 -1.56 -6.56 0.04
C ILE A 25 -0.45 -5.56 -0.26
N ASN A 26 0.77 -6.01 -0.57
CA ASN A 26 1.88 -5.10 -0.85
C ASN A 26 1.73 -4.37 -2.18
N ILE A 27 1.16 -4.97 -3.22
CA ILE A 27 0.84 -4.30 -4.48
C ILE A 27 -0.21 -3.21 -4.25
N LEU A 28 -1.30 -3.49 -3.54
CA LEU A 28 -2.34 -2.50 -3.24
C LEU A 28 -1.78 -1.34 -2.41
N THR A 29 -0.95 -1.64 -1.41
CA THR A 29 -0.24 -0.64 -0.61
C THR A 29 0.67 0.23 -1.51
N GLY A 30 1.46 -0.39 -2.39
CA GLY A 30 2.33 0.32 -3.34
C GLY A 30 1.57 1.24 -4.30
N ILE A 31 0.43 0.79 -4.82
CA ILE A 31 -0.46 1.62 -5.67
C ILE A 31 -0.97 2.83 -4.88
N GLY A 32 -1.45 2.64 -3.64
CA GLY A 32 -1.89 3.72 -2.77
C GLY A 32 -0.80 4.78 -2.55
N PHE A 33 0.43 4.34 -2.28
CA PHE A 33 1.57 5.24 -2.12
C PHE A 33 2.00 5.94 -3.41
N PHE A 34 1.93 5.28 -4.55
CA PHE A 34 2.20 5.92 -5.83
C PHE A 34 1.25 7.11 -6.07
N PHE A 35 -0.04 6.94 -5.81
CA PHE A 35 -1.00 8.04 -5.92
C PHE A 35 -0.76 9.13 -4.86
N ALA A 36 -0.43 8.77 -3.63
CA ALA A 36 -0.11 9.75 -2.58
C ALA A 36 1.15 10.57 -2.93
N TYR A 37 2.20 9.92 -3.46
CA TYR A 37 3.41 10.59 -3.89
C TYR A 37 3.16 11.54 -5.07
N ARG A 38 2.41 11.10 -6.07
CA ARG A 38 2.02 11.94 -7.22
C ARG A 38 1.21 13.17 -6.79
N ASN A 39 0.25 12.99 -5.88
CA ASN A 39 -0.54 14.09 -5.31
C ASN A 39 0.35 15.08 -4.53
N MET A 40 1.35 14.59 -3.80
CA MET A 40 2.31 15.41 -3.08
C MET A 40 3.14 16.27 -4.03
N ASP A 41 3.53 15.76 -5.18
CA ASP A 41 4.30 16.52 -6.17
C ASP A 41 3.47 17.66 -6.78
N GLN A 42 2.20 17.40 -7.11
CA GLN A 42 1.26 18.43 -7.54
C GLN A 42 1.04 19.51 -6.46
N THR A 43 0.91 19.09 -5.20
CA THR A 43 0.79 20.01 -4.06
C THR A 43 2.04 20.87 -3.90
N TYR A 44 3.23 20.32 -4.11
CA TYR A 44 4.47 21.08 -4.06
C TYR A 44 4.52 22.16 -5.14
N GLN A 45 4.17 21.84 -6.38
CA GLN A 45 4.13 22.80 -7.48
C GLN A 45 3.08 23.91 -7.25
N ALA A 46 1.91 23.55 -6.73
CA ALA A 46 0.88 24.52 -6.38
C ALA A 46 1.33 25.47 -5.26
N PHE A 47 2.02 24.94 -4.26
CA PHE A 47 2.58 25.72 -3.16
C PHE A 47 3.69 26.66 -3.65
N GLN A 48 4.56 26.21 -4.54
CA GLN A 48 5.61 27.02 -5.14
C GLN A 48 5.01 28.22 -5.88
N ARG A 49 4.02 28.01 -6.74
CA ARG A 49 3.34 29.10 -7.46
C ARG A 49 2.69 30.11 -6.51
N ARG A 50 2.04 29.62 -5.47
CA ARG A 50 1.44 30.47 -4.45
C ARG A 50 2.47 31.31 -3.71
N GLU A 51 3.62 30.75 -3.37
CA GLU A 51 4.71 31.44 -2.71
C GLU A 51 5.29 32.55 -3.61
N GLU A 52 5.48 32.24 -4.90
CA GLU A 52 5.92 33.22 -5.90
C GLU A 52 4.93 34.40 -5.98
N GLU A 53 3.63 34.15 -6.01
CA GLU A 53 2.58 35.18 -6.04
C GLU A 53 2.58 36.02 -4.74
N VAL A 54 2.73 35.40 -3.58
CA VAL A 54 2.82 36.09 -2.29
C VAL A 54 4.01 37.03 -2.26
N GLN A 55 5.19 36.60 -2.72
CA GLN A 55 6.38 37.44 -2.76
C GLN A 55 6.24 38.63 -3.69
N LEU A 56 5.73 38.43 -4.90
CA LEU A 56 5.50 39.51 -5.86
C LEU A 56 4.49 40.54 -5.32
N ASN A 57 3.42 40.07 -4.70
CA ASN A 57 2.43 40.96 -4.09
C ASN A 57 3.01 41.75 -2.90
N LEU A 58 3.84 41.08 -2.08
CA LEU A 58 4.47 41.71 -0.92
C LEU A 58 5.47 42.79 -1.35
N VAL A 59 6.38 42.51 -2.29
CA VAL A 59 7.36 43.51 -2.74
C VAL A 59 6.68 44.68 -3.42
N ASN A 60 5.65 44.47 -4.24
CA ASN A 60 4.89 45.55 -4.87
C ASN A 60 4.15 46.40 -3.83
N ARG A 61 3.57 45.79 -2.79
CA ARG A 61 2.93 46.54 -1.70
C ARG A 61 3.93 47.36 -0.91
N LEU A 62 5.07 46.79 -0.52
CA LEU A 62 6.10 47.54 0.19
C LEU A 62 6.67 48.69 -0.65
N THR A 63 6.86 48.48 -1.94
CA THR A 63 7.29 49.54 -2.87
C THR A 63 6.25 50.64 -2.97
N TYR A 64 4.97 50.28 -3.08
CA TYR A 64 3.87 51.27 -3.10
C TYR A 64 3.81 52.07 -1.79
N GLU A 65 4.03 51.46 -0.62
CA GLU A 65 4.09 52.18 0.66
C GLU A 65 5.25 53.18 0.68
N VAL A 66 6.43 52.82 0.19
CA VAL A 66 7.57 53.73 0.05
C VAL A 66 7.21 54.89 -0.85
N ASP A 67 6.66 54.62 -2.03
CA ASP A 67 6.30 55.65 -3.01
C ASP A 67 5.21 56.59 -2.46
N ARG A 68 4.21 56.05 -1.77
CA ARG A 68 3.14 56.84 -1.15
C ARG A 68 3.66 57.79 -0.05
N GLU A 69 4.42 57.27 0.89
CA GLU A 69 4.96 58.04 2.02
C GLU A 69 5.96 59.08 1.55
N MET A 70 6.84 58.69 0.63
CA MET A 70 7.81 59.63 0.08
C MET A 70 7.14 60.69 -0.80
N GLY A 71 6.21 60.27 -1.69
CA GLY A 71 5.45 61.20 -2.52
C GLY A 71 4.69 62.25 -1.70
N TYR A 72 4.03 61.82 -0.61
CA TYR A 72 3.38 62.74 0.32
C TYR A 72 4.39 63.67 0.97
N THR A 73 5.52 63.17 1.45
CA THR A 73 6.57 63.98 2.10
C THR A 73 7.14 65.02 1.15
N PHE A 74 7.42 64.64 -0.09
CA PHE A 74 7.91 65.56 -1.12
C PHE A 74 6.90 66.66 -1.40
N GLN A 75 5.63 66.31 -1.59
CA GLN A 75 4.58 67.34 -1.88
C GLN A 75 4.38 68.29 -0.71
N VAL A 76 4.42 67.76 0.54
CA VAL A 76 4.37 68.61 1.74
C VAL A 76 5.57 69.56 1.80
N PHE A 77 6.74 69.11 1.43
CA PHE A 77 7.96 69.92 1.40
C PHE A 77 7.90 70.97 0.27
N GLU A 78 7.49 70.62 -0.93
CA GLU A 78 7.31 71.53 -2.07
C GLU A 78 6.34 72.64 -1.74
N ASN A 79 5.14 72.35 -1.23
CA ASN A 79 4.14 73.28 -0.80
C ASN A 79 4.67 74.26 0.29
N PHE A 80 5.48 73.67 1.21
CA PHE A 80 6.12 74.48 2.25
C PHE A 80 7.17 75.44 1.65
N THR A 81 8.02 74.93 0.75
CA THR A 81 9.02 75.75 0.02
C THR A 81 8.37 76.88 -0.78
N GLU A 82 7.26 76.63 -1.47
CA GLU A 82 6.50 77.64 -2.15
C GLU A 82 5.97 78.71 -1.17
N SER A 83 5.44 78.28 -0.02
CA SER A 83 4.95 79.24 1.00
C SER A 83 6.07 80.11 1.59
N ILE A 84 7.24 79.55 1.80
CA ILE A 84 8.44 80.29 2.22
C ILE A 84 8.91 81.23 1.13
N SER A 85 8.96 80.75 -0.14
CA SER A 85 9.33 81.53 -1.31
C SER A 85 8.46 82.80 -1.42
N TYR A 86 7.13 82.62 -1.31
CA TYR A 86 6.20 83.76 -1.33
C TYR A 86 6.46 84.77 -0.20
N ALA A 87 6.72 84.28 1.02
CA ALA A 87 7.01 85.17 2.14
C ALA A 87 8.36 85.91 1.98
N LEU A 88 9.38 85.23 1.44
CA LEU A 88 10.68 85.82 1.14
C LEU A 88 10.60 86.87 0.04
N GLN A 89 9.75 86.68 -0.98
CA GLN A 89 9.48 87.65 -2.03
C GLN A 89 8.82 88.90 -1.49
N MET A 90 7.83 88.81 -0.60
CA MET A 90 7.06 89.91 -0.07
C MET A 90 7.79 90.73 0.99
N LEU A 91 8.58 90.08 1.86
CA LEU A 91 9.16 90.76 3.06
C LEU A 91 10.68 90.97 2.96
N GLY A 92 11.31 90.41 1.96
CA GLY A 92 12.77 90.24 1.91
C GLY A 92 13.28 89.18 2.91
N PHE A 93 14.49 88.69 2.68
CA PHE A 93 15.02 87.52 3.42
C PHE A 93 15.06 87.73 4.94
N GLU A 94 15.63 88.83 5.42
CA GLU A 94 15.83 89.06 6.87
C GLU A 94 14.50 89.28 7.61
N SER A 95 13.58 90.03 7.04
CA SER A 95 12.28 90.29 7.64
C SER A 95 11.36 89.08 7.64
N ALA A 96 11.39 88.31 6.57
CA ALA A 96 10.66 87.04 6.47
C ALA A 96 11.15 86.04 7.50
N TYR A 97 12.45 85.93 7.65
CA TYR A 97 13.02 85.00 8.63
C TYR A 97 12.69 85.40 10.07
N ARG A 98 12.83 86.68 10.46
CA ARG A 98 12.38 87.18 11.79
C ARG A 98 10.89 86.87 12.03
N ASN A 99 10.09 86.99 10.99
CA ASN A 99 8.66 86.66 11.08
C ASN A 99 8.44 85.20 11.30
N PHE A 100 9.20 84.32 10.61
CA PHE A 100 9.11 82.88 10.79
C PHE A 100 9.53 82.49 12.22
N GLN A 101 10.60 83.03 12.77
CA GLN A 101 11.01 82.83 14.15
C GLN A 101 9.95 83.32 15.15
N ASN A 102 9.49 84.58 15.04
CA ASN A 102 8.52 85.13 15.96
C ASN A 102 7.18 84.37 15.97
N ARG A 103 6.78 83.83 14.84
CA ARG A 103 5.55 83.07 14.71
C ARG A 103 5.77 81.54 14.93
N GLY A 104 6.99 81.11 15.10
CA GLY A 104 7.32 79.70 15.24
C GLY A 104 6.88 78.84 14.04
N THR A 105 6.91 79.38 12.82
CA THR A 105 6.38 78.76 11.60
C THR A 105 7.18 77.49 11.25
N LEU A 106 8.50 77.62 11.27
CA LEU A 106 9.41 76.45 11.00
C LEU A 106 9.22 75.34 12.03
N LYS A 107 9.15 75.76 13.30
CA LYS A 107 8.93 74.79 14.42
C LYS A 107 7.59 74.08 14.31
N ARG A 108 6.51 74.77 13.97
CA ARG A 108 5.19 74.16 13.73
C ARG A 108 5.18 73.23 12.52
N PHE A 109 5.89 73.57 11.45
CA PHE A 109 6.04 72.68 10.30
C PHE A 109 6.70 71.37 10.72
N MET A 110 7.82 71.43 11.44
CA MET A 110 8.52 70.26 11.93
C MET A 110 7.69 69.44 12.94
N GLN A 111 6.92 70.15 13.82
CA GLN A 111 6.02 69.44 14.74
C GLN A 111 4.89 68.67 14.02
N ARG A 112 4.43 69.16 12.90
CA ARG A 112 3.41 68.52 12.06
C ARG A 112 4.01 67.41 11.15
N ASN A 113 5.30 67.49 10.92
CA ASN A 113 6.05 66.54 10.07
C ASN A 113 7.24 65.95 10.88
N PRO A 114 6.98 65.02 11.79
CA PRO A 114 7.98 64.49 12.72
C PRO A 114 9.16 63.77 12.03
N GLN A 115 8.99 63.42 10.75
CA GLN A 115 10.07 62.89 9.91
C GLN A 115 11.13 63.96 9.58
N VAL A 116 10.79 65.28 9.60
CA VAL A 116 11.72 66.37 9.39
C VAL A 116 12.53 66.63 10.65
N VAL A 117 13.80 66.27 10.61
CA VAL A 117 14.71 66.36 11.74
C VAL A 117 15.40 67.71 11.84
N SER A 118 15.74 68.27 10.71
CA SER A 118 16.35 69.56 10.61
C SER A 118 15.87 70.28 9.36
N LEU A 119 15.77 71.61 9.44
CA LEU A 119 15.46 72.50 8.34
C LEU A 119 16.51 73.61 8.30
N VAL A 120 17.12 73.80 7.15
CA VAL A 120 18.16 74.81 6.89
C VAL A 120 17.72 75.68 5.77
N ILE A 121 17.71 76.98 6.01
CA ILE A 121 17.49 78.02 4.95
C ILE A 121 18.80 78.76 4.77
N ARG A 122 19.30 78.80 3.54
CA ARG A 122 20.55 79.51 3.23
C ARG A 122 20.33 80.46 2.07
N ASP A 123 20.75 81.76 2.26
CA ASP A 123 20.67 82.76 1.20
C ASP A 123 21.90 82.75 0.28
N ILE A 124 21.86 83.50 -0.79
CA ILE A 124 22.95 83.72 -1.74
C ILE A 124 24.21 84.30 -1.12
N LEU A 125 24.11 84.95 0.06
CA LEU A 125 25.23 85.53 0.83
C LEU A 125 25.78 84.54 1.86
N HIS A 126 25.36 83.26 1.78
CA HIS A 126 25.72 82.16 2.68
C HIS A 126 25.29 82.42 4.15
N ARG A 127 24.32 83.27 4.42
CA ARG A 127 23.71 83.36 5.75
C ARG A 127 22.81 82.18 5.94
N GLU A 128 23.05 81.46 7.06
CA GLU A 128 22.38 80.19 7.33
C GLU A 128 21.47 80.35 8.55
N TYR A 129 20.29 79.72 8.40
CA TYR A 129 19.31 79.65 9.47
C TYR A 129 18.91 78.15 9.64
N VAL A 130 19.12 77.64 10.85
CA VAL A 130 18.88 76.25 11.14
C VAL A 130 17.83 76.11 12.23
N GLU A 131 16.85 75.30 11.99
CA GLU A 131 15.87 74.85 12.99
C GLU A 131 16.00 73.29 13.13
N ASN A 132 16.20 72.78 14.36
CA ASN A 132 16.32 71.37 14.66
C ASN A 132 15.14 70.94 15.52
N SER A 133 14.66 69.69 15.28
CA SER A 133 13.56 69.12 16.07
C SER A 133 14.06 68.45 17.37
N THR A 134 15.25 67.89 17.36
CA THR A 134 15.83 67.10 18.48
C THR A 134 17.32 67.40 18.65
N ALA A 135 17.83 67.19 19.86
CA ALA A 135 19.26 67.38 20.16
C ALA A 135 20.14 66.22 19.60
N ASP A 136 19.54 65.10 19.26
CA ASP A 136 20.27 63.88 18.90
C ASP A 136 20.77 63.86 17.43
N LEU A 137 20.19 64.71 16.57
CA LEU A 137 20.54 64.86 15.17
C LEU A 137 20.66 66.33 14.82
N GLN A 138 21.89 66.80 14.66
CA GLN A 138 22.15 68.20 14.30
C GLN A 138 22.54 68.34 12.84
N ALA A 139 22.18 69.48 12.22
CA ALA A 139 22.63 69.80 10.87
C ALA A 139 24.14 69.76 10.72
N ALA A 140 24.88 70.01 11.81
CA ALA A 140 26.35 69.91 11.86
C ALA A 140 26.91 68.52 11.57
N ASP A 141 26.16 67.46 11.87
CA ASP A 141 26.60 66.09 11.60
C ASP A 141 26.64 65.77 10.11
N PHE A 142 26.02 66.59 9.27
CA PHE A 142 25.89 66.44 7.83
C PHE A 142 26.37 67.68 7.06
N ALA A 143 27.26 68.49 7.68
CA ALA A 143 27.67 69.80 7.16
C ALA A 143 28.13 69.73 5.70
N ASP A 144 28.96 68.78 5.33
CA ASP A 144 29.45 68.66 3.93
C ASP A 144 28.32 68.34 2.95
N ALA A 145 27.43 67.39 3.32
CA ALA A 145 26.29 67.02 2.48
C ALA A 145 25.28 68.17 2.37
N LEU A 146 25.04 68.92 3.47
CA LEU A 146 24.20 70.14 3.49
C LEU A 146 24.77 71.18 2.60
N ASN A 147 26.09 71.45 2.70
CA ASN A 147 26.77 72.45 1.84
C ASN A 147 26.63 72.11 0.37
N TYR A 148 26.84 70.82 0.03
CA TYR A 148 26.67 70.36 -1.33
C TYR A 148 25.22 70.52 -1.82
N ALA A 149 24.25 69.98 -1.04
CA ALA A 149 22.83 70.05 -1.36
C ALA A 149 22.34 71.55 -1.57
N SER A 150 22.70 72.43 -0.62
CA SER A 150 22.38 73.83 -0.72
C SER A 150 23.02 74.53 -1.93
N SER A 151 24.28 74.16 -2.28
CA SER A 151 24.95 74.73 -3.45
C SER A 151 24.25 74.33 -4.76
N GLN A 152 23.77 73.10 -4.87
CA GLN A 152 22.99 72.63 -6.03
C GLN A 152 21.67 73.44 -6.16
N ALA A 153 20.95 73.55 -5.04
CA ALA A 153 19.70 74.33 -5.01
C ALA A 153 19.92 75.79 -5.31
N LEU A 154 20.97 76.46 -4.79
CA LEU A 154 21.36 77.81 -5.12
C LEU A 154 21.74 77.98 -6.60
N ALA A 155 22.24 76.95 -7.25
CA ALA A 155 22.44 76.84 -8.69
C ALA A 155 21.14 76.68 -9.50
N GLY A 156 19.98 76.60 -8.83
CA GLY A 156 18.66 76.46 -9.44
C GLY A 156 18.24 74.96 -9.68
N GLN A 157 19.01 73.99 -9.21
CA GLN A 157 18.73 72.59 -9.39
C GLN A 157 18.26 72.00 -8.06
N PRO A 158 17.06 71.39 -7.99
CA PRO A 158 16.66 70.59 -6.85
C PRO A 158 17.65 69.43 -6.60
N PHE A 159 17.90 69.12 -5.33
CA PHE A 159 18.82 68.09 -4.99
C PHE A 159 18.23 67.12 -3.97
N HIS A 160 18.38 65.80 -4.28
CA HIS A 160 18.03 64.72 -3.38
C HIS A 160 19.29 63.89 -3.09
N SER A 161 19.64 63.73 -1.81
CA SER A 161 20.83 62.96 -1.46
C SER A 161 20.57 61.45 -1.54
N PRO A 162 21.62 60.63 -1.69
CA PRO A 162 21.55 59.24 -1.29
C PRO A 162 21.23 59.14 0.22
N ILE A 163 20.97 57.92 0.72
CA ILE A 163 20.79 57.67 2.15
C ILE A 163 22.10 57.96 2.88
N LEU A 164 22.01 58.88 3.85
CA LEU A 164 23.12 59.25 4.72
C LEU A 164 22.91 58.61 6.10
N LYS A 165 24.00 58.29 6.81
CA LYS A 165 24.00 57.86 8.19
C LYS A 165 24.91 58.77 8.99
N SER A 166 24.45 59.21 10.17
CA SER A 166 25.28 59.88 11.15
C SER A 166 26.07 58.86 11.97
N GLU A 167 27.30 59.22 12.34
CA GLU A 167 28.07 58.45 13.33
C GLU A 167 27.42 58.43 14.71
N ARG A 168 26.59 59.44 15.01
CA ARG A 168 25.90 59.64 16.30
C ARG A 168 24.51 58.99 16.32
N SER A 169 23.92 58.75 15.17
CA SER A 169 22.58 58.17 15.09
C SER A 169 22.54 57.12 13.96
N ALA A 170 22.10 55.92 14.30
CA ALA A 170 21.89 54.84 13.31
C ALA A 170 20.70 55.11 12.37
N ALA A 171 19.97 56.21 12.55
CA ALA A 171 18.82 56.50 11.72
C ALA A 171 19.27 56.92 10.32
N PRO A 172 18.83 56.21 9.27
CA PRO A 172 19.09 56.63 7.90
C PRO A 172 18.33 57.92 7.58
N ILE A 173 18.99 58.85 6.91
CA ILE A 173 18.51 60.19 6.58
C ILE A 173 18.66 60.43 5.09
N ILE A 174 17.76 61.21 4.51
CA ILE A 174 17.92 61.83 3.20
C ILE A 174 17.85 63.36 3.30
N LEU A 175 18.54 64.05 2.44
CA LEU A 175 18.49 65.47 2.26
C LEU A 175 17.67 65.80 1.04
N LEU A 176 16.72 66.74 1.21
CA LEU A 176 16.00 67.34 0.10
C LEU A 176 16.35 68.80 0.11
N SER A 177 16.76 69.34 -1.02
CA SER A 177 17.09 70.78 -1.14
C SER A 177 16.40 71.40 -2.36
N GLU A 178 15.67 72.42 -2.13
CA GLU A 178 14.90 73.12 -3.16
C GLU A 178 15.35 74.57 -3.31
N PRO A 179 15.41 75.12 -4.53
CA PRO A 179 15.69 76.52 -4.77
C PRO A 179 14.50 77.42 -4.42
N VAL A 180 14.75 78.50 -3.71
CA VAL A 180 13.78 79.54 -3.48
C VAL A 180 14.00 80.64 -4.51
N LYS A 181 12.99 80.96 -5.31
CA LYS A 181 13.06 81.91 -6.38
C LYS A 181 12.28 83.19 -6.04
N ASP A 182 12.77 84.34 -6.49
CA ASP A 182 12.04 85.59 -6.41
C ASP A 182 10.96 85.72 -7.51
N ALA A 183 10.22 86.82 -7.55
CA ALA A 183 9.18 87.11 -8.54
C ALA A 183 9.71 87.19 -9.98
N GLY A 184 10.99 87.41 -10.16
CA GLY A 184 11.68 87.41 -11.46
C GLY A 184 12.24 86.03 -11.87
N GLY A 185 12.07 84.98 -11.03
CA GLY A 185 12.58 83.61 -11.27
C GLY A 185 14.04 83.43 -10.87
N THR A 186 14.70 84.44 -10.24
CA THR A 186 16.09 84.38 -9.78
C THR A 186 16.13 83.68 -8.45
N VAL A 187 17.07 82.75 -8.29
CA VAL A 187 17.28 82.00 -7.02
C VAL A 187 17.83 82.98 -5.98
N VAL A 188 17.16 83.10 -4.84
CA VAL A 188 17.56 84.00 -3.74
C VAL A 188 17.96 83.27 -2.48
N ALA A 189 17.54 82.02 -2.35
CA ALA A 189 17.87 81.14 -1.22
C ALA A 189 17.70 79.65 -1.60
N SER A 190 18.15 78.76 -0.71
CA SER A 190 17.82 77.37 -0.73
C SER A 190 17.16 76.94 0.58
N ILE A 191 16.24 76.03 0.49
CA ILE A 191 15.66 75.34 1.66
C ILE A 191 16.08 73.86 1.61
N THR A 192 16.77 73.46 2.64
CA THR A 192 17.19 72.08 2.76
C THR A 192 16.58 71.45 3.99
N VAL A 193 15.95 70.26 3.83
CA VAL A 193 15.43 69.50 4.94
C VAL A 193 16.17 68.17 5.09
N LEU A 194 16.42 67.79 6.34
CA LEU A 194 16.90 66.48 6.70
C LEU A 194 15.70 65.63 7.11
N LEU A 195 15.44 64.56 6.38
CA LEU A 195 14.35 63.64 6.62
C LEU A 195 14.87 62.34 7.22
N SER A 196 14.36 61.97 8.39
CA SER A 196 14.61 60.68 8.95
C SER A 196 13.73 59.61 8.29
N LEU A 197 14.35 58.58 7.78
CA LEU A 197 13.65 57.41 7.24
C LEU A 197 13.22 56.41 8.30
N ARG A 198 13.52 56.69 9.59
CA ARG A 198 13.20 55.74 10.69
C ARG A 198 11.70 55.37 10.73
N PRO A 199 10.73 56.26 10.64
CA PRO A 199 9.31 55.91 10.65
C PRO A 199 8.92 55.02 9.45
N LEU A 200 9.37 55.40 8.25
CA LEU A 200 9.14 54.59 7.04
C LEU A 200 9.68 53.16 7.19
N ILE A 201 10.93 53.03 7.64
CA ILE A 201 11.56 51.75 7.83
C ILE A 201 10.85 50.92 8.90
N GLN A 202 10.42 51.55 9.99
CA GLN A 202 9.63 50.88 11.04
C GLN A 202 8.31 50.32 10.48
N ASN A 203 7.62 51.09 9.65
CA ASN A 203 6.39 50.68 9.01
C ASN A 203 6.63 49.49 8.05
N LEU A 204 7.67 49.60 7.20
CA LEU A 204 8.03 48.51 6.28
C LEU A 204 8.38 47.22 7.00
N LEU A 205 9.15 47.32 8.10
CA LEU A 205 9.52 46.14 8.90
C LEU A 205 8.36 45.57 9.69
N ALA A 206 7.39 46.41 10.09
CA ALA A 206 6.17 45.94 10.76
C ALA A 206 5.24 45.16 9.80
N GLU A 207 5.23 45.50 8.52
CA GLU A 207 4.48 44.77 7.48
C GLU A 207 5.21 43.57 6.93
N LEU A 208 6.52 43.47 7.16
CA LEU A 208 7.33 42.35 6.68
C LEU A 208 7.12 41.12 7.58
N PRO A 209 6.70 39.97 7.06
CA PRO A 209 6.64 38.77 7.85
C PRO A 209 8.04 38.38 8.38
N SER A 210 8.09 37.81 9.58
CA SER A 210 9.35 37.55 10.30
C SER A 210 10.37 36.70 9.54
N ASP A 211 9.90 35.91 8.63
CA ASP A 211 10.71 34.93 7.86
C ASP A 211 11.36 35.57 6.62
N TYR A 212 10.91 36.79 6.24
CA TYR A 212 11.44 37.50 5.11
C TYR A 212 12.53 38.48 5.53
N GLN A 213 13.44 38.72 4.60
CA GLN A 213 14.45 39.76 4.70
C GLN A 213 14.15 40.82 3.66
N LEU A 214 14.24 42.10 4.06
CA LEU A 214 14.10 43.24 3.20
C LEU A 214 15.46 43.90 3.02
N PHE A 215 15.81 44.30 1.83
CA PHE A 215 16.92 45.19 1.59
C PHE A 215 16.57 46.17 0.47
N ILE A 216 17.21 47.35 0.52
CA ILE A 216 17.03 48.44 -0.46
C ILE A 216 18.41 48.71 -1.05
N VAL A 217 18.47 48.77 -2.38
CA VAL A 217 19.69 49.13 -3.12
C VAL A 217 19.45 50.32 -4.02
N ASP A 218 20.51 51.07 -4.31
CA ASP A 218 20.46 52.14 -5.29
C ASP A 218 20.60 51.62 -6.73
N THR A 219 20.52 52.53 -7.70
CA THR A 219 20.68 52.23 -9.14
C THR A 219 22.08 51.75 -9.52
N LYS A 220 23.06 51.85 -8.64
CA LYS A 220 24.42 51.32 -8.81
C LYS A 220 24.63 49.98 -8.13
N GLY A 221 23.60 49.44 -7.47
CA GLY A 221 23.66 48.20 -6.74
C GLY A 221 24.33 48.30 -5.37
N GLN A 222 24.45 49.50 -4.82
CA GLN A 222 24.96 49.70 -3.47
C GLN A 222 23.83 49.51 -2.43
N LEU A 223 24.13 48.77 -1.38
CA LEU A 223 23.19 48.52 -0.27
C LEU A 223 22.91 49.82 0.47
N LEU A 224 21.66 50.26 0.50
CA LEU A 224 21.20 51.40 1.26
C LEU A 224 20.71 50.98 2.65
N LEU A 225 19.96 49.86 2.72
CA LEU A 225 19.36 49.36 3.93
C LEU A 225 19.23 47.84 3.85
N HIS A 226 19.40 47.19 4.99
CA HIS A 226 19.06 45.75 5.15
C HIS A 226 18.30 45.53 6.46
N SER A 227 17.24 44.74 6.45
CA SER A 227 16.37 44.48 7.61
C SER A 227 17.11 43.89 8.84
N LYS A 228 18.16 43.13 8.62
CA LYS A 228 19.00 42.56 9.71
C LYS A 228 19.76 43.64 10.49
N THR A 229 20.00 44.80 9.90
CA THR A 229 20.88 45.84 10.44
C THR A 229 20.26 47.21 10.47
N ALA A 230 18.97 47.33 10.13
CA ALA A 230 18.27 48.61 9.97
C ALA A 230 18.40 49.55 11.17
N PHE A 231 18.52 49.03 12.38
CA PHE A 231 18.61 49.82 13.64
C PHE A 231 19.82 49.44 14.50
N ARG A 232 20.86 48.82 13.94
CA ARG A 232 22.10 48.51 14.65
C ARG A 232 23.16 49.58 14.34
N ASP A 233 23.76 50.10 15.40
CA ASP A 233 24.73 51.18 15.30
C ASP A 233 26.03 50.77 14.63
N GLN A 234 26.37 49.49 14.67
CA GLN A 234 27.55 48.93 14.00
C GLN A 234 27.18 47.74 13.15
N ALA A 235 26.86 47.98 11.88
CA ALA A 235 26.72 46.93 10.88
C ALA A 235 28.08 46.75 10.21
N GLU A 236 28.67 45.55 10.36
CA GLU A 236 29.92 45.17 9.73
C GLU A 236 29.69 44.28 8.51
N GLY A 237 30.64 44.29 7.57
CA GLY A 237 30.66 43.37 6.44
C GLY A 237 29.58 43.65 5.39
N LEU A 238 29.02 42.57 4.85
CA LEU A 238 28.06 42.60 3.73
C LEU A 238 26.75 43.37 3.99
N PHE A 239 26.37 43.57 5.25
CA PHE A 239 25.12 44.24 5.61
C PHE A 239 25.30 45.74 5.94
N LYS A 240 26.52 46.28 5.74
CA LYS A 240 26.83 47.69 5.95
C LYS A 240 26.21 48.53 4.82
N SER A 241 25.62 49.67 5.16
CA SER A 241 25.19 50.62 4.15
C SER A 241 26.37 51.09 3.28
N GLY A 242 26.19 51.11 1.98
CA GLY A 242 27.26 51.32 1.00
C GLY A 242 28.05 50.08 0.61
N ALA A 243 27.68 48.92 1.12
CA ALA A 243 28.26 47.67 0.64
C ALA A 243 27.87 47.41 -0.82
N ASP A 244 28.83 46.88 -1.58
CA ASP A 244 28.60 46.53 -2.99
C ASP A 244 27.79 45.21 -3.10
N TYR A 245 26.57 45.33 -3.58
CA TYR A 245 25.63 44.23 -3.83
C TYR A 245 25.51 43.89 -5.32
N THR A 246 26.32 44.49 -6.20
CA THR A 246 26.26 44.23 -7.65
C THR A 246 26.46 42.74 -8.00
N SER A 247 27.21 42.00 -7.19
CA SER A 247 27.41 40.59 -7.32
C SER A 247 26.26 39.73 -6.75
N HIS A 248 25.31 40.36 -6.00
CA HIS A 248 24.14 39.66 -5.47
C HIS A 248 23.19 39.27 -6.63
N PRO A 249 22.82 37.98 -6.80
CA PRO A 249 22.07 37.55 -7.99
C PRO A 249 20.77 38.32 -8.23
N LEU A 250 20.03 38.64 -7.15
CA LEU A 250 18.80 39.38 -7.22
C LEU A 250 19.04 40.85 -7.67
N VAL A 251 20.07 41.48 -7.13
CA VAL A 251 20.44 42.86 -7.50
C VAL A 251 20.95 42.93 -8.93
N LYS A 252 21.80 42.01 -9.33
CA LYS A 252 22.30 41.90 -10.71
C LYS A 252 21.12 41.79 -11.69
N SER A 253 20.17 40.89 -11.43
CA SER A 253 19.00 40.74 -12.27
C SER A 253 18.08 41.98 -12.25
N ALA A 254 17.94 42.65 -11.11
CA ALA A 254 17.20 43.89 -11.02
C ALA A 254 17.83 45.02 -11.86
N LEU A 255 19.14 45.19 -11.79
CA LEU A 255 19.89 46.18 -12.58
C LEU A 255 19.78 45.93 -14.09
N GLU A 256 19.89 44.68 -14.52
CA GLU A 256 19.74 44.28 -15.92
C GLU A 256 18.30 44.47 -16.46
N SER A 257 17.29 44.38 -15.61
CA SER A 257 15.88 44.50 -15.97
C SER A 257 15.26 45.89 -15.69
N GLY A 258 16.08 46.93 -15.46
CA GLY A 258 15.59 48.27 -15.15
C GLY A 258 14.97 48.40 -13.76
N GLY A 259 15.41 47.57 -12.82
CA GLY A 259 14.99 47.59 -11.41
C GLY A 259 13.83 46.68 -11.06
N ARG A 260 13.06 46.18 -12.04
CA ARG A 260 11.87 45.34 -11.79
C ARG A 260 12.12 43.90 -12.16
N ILE A 261 11.90 43.00 -11.21
CA ILE A 261 11.87 41.58 -11.41
C ILE A 261 10.44 41.05 -11.32
N ASN A 262 9.84 40.72 -12.47
CA ASN A 262 8.45 40.25 -12.58
C ASN A 262 8.27 38.77 -12.22
N GLN A 263 9.30 38.10 -11.73
CA GLN A 263 9.29 36.72 -11.31
C GLN A 263 10.15 36.53 -10.07
N VAL A 264 9.84 35.51 -9.27
CA VAL A 264 10.69 35.15 -8.13
C VAL A 264 11.91 34.40 -8.63
N LEU A 265 13.08 34.87 -8.28
CA LEU A 265 14.34 34.22 -8.60
C LEU A 265 14.74 33.24 -7.50
N SER A 266 15.20 32.04 -7.91
CA SER A 266 15.85 31.09 -7.01
C SER A 266 17.36 31.19 -7.21
N TYR A 267 18.10 31.50 -6.16
CA TYR A 267 19.54 31.73 -6.22
C TYR A 267 20.25 31.29 -4.94
N SER A 268 21.56 31.25 -4.97
CA SER A 268 22.38 31.03 -3.77
C SER A 268 22.84 32.38 -3.22
N SER A 269 22.56 32.65 -1.96
CA SER A 269 23.01 33.88 -1.29
C SER A 269 24.52 33.90 -1.08
N PHE A 270 25.05 35.01 -0.60
CA PHE A 270 26.47 35.11 -0.18
C PHE A 270 26.89 34.05 0.86
N GLU A 271 25.93 33.54 1.64
CA GLU A 271 26.15 32.48 2.62
C GLU A 271 26.05 31.06 2.02
N HIS A 272 25.99 30.93 0.69
CA HIS A 272 25.81 29.67 -0.04
C HIS A 272 24.53 28.91 0.31
N ARG A 273 23.52 29.61 0.82
CA ARG A 273 22.19 29.04 1.10
C ARG A 273 21.24 29.37 -0.04
N PRO A 274 20.32 28.46 -0.38
CA PRO A 274 19.32 28.71 -1.41
C PRO A 274 18.25 29.67 -0.90
N PHE A 275 18.05 30.77 -1.63
CA PHE A 275 17.03 31.78 -1.37
C PHE A 275 16.06 31.91 -2.55
N LEU A 276 14.89 32.47 -2.24
CA LEU A 276 13.90 32.95 -3.19
C LEU A 276 13.73 34.44 -2.95
N GLY A 277 13.68 35.25 -4.00
CA GLY A 277 13.49 36.67 -3.84
C GLY A 277 13.03 37.36 -5.11
N CYS A 278 12.50 38.55 -4.93
CA CYS A 278 12.10 39.46 -6.01
C CYS A 278 12.38 40.90 -5.62
N ALA A 279 12.39 41.78 -6.62
CA ALA A 279 12.62 43.21 -6.41
C ALA A 279 11.70 44.07 -7.29
N ALA A 280 11.36 45.27 -6.77
CA ALA A 280 10.61 46.28 -7.51
C ALA A 280 11.24 47.67 -7.33
N PRO A 281 11.33 48.49 -8.40
CA PRO A 281 11.86 49.82 -8.32
C PRO A 281 10.84 50.77 -7.71
N SER A 282 11.30 51.71 -6.89
CA SER A 282 10.52 52.86 -6.48
C SER A 282 10.30 53.82 -7.66
N SER A 283 9.14 54.48 -7.70
CA SER A 283 8.81 55.50 -8.70
C SER A 283 9.35 56.87 -8.35
N PHE A 284 9.61 57.12 -7.07
CA PHE A 284 10.03 58.42 -6.54
C PHE A 284 11.52 58.55 -6.29
N LEU A 285 12.14 57.45 -5.90
CA LEU A 285 13.53 57.42 -5.50
C LEU A 285 14.33 56.46 -6.39
N PRO A 286 15.62 56.74 -6.61
CA PRO A 286 16.47 55.83 -7.42
C PRO A 286 16.84 54.56 -6.62
N TRP A 287 15.82 53.87 -6.13
CA TRP A 287 15.95 52.70 -5.28
C TRP A 287 15.23 51.50 -5.85
N SER A 288 15.73 50.34 -5.53
CA SER A 288 15.01 49.06 -5.70
C SER A 288 14.80 48.42 -4.35
N ILE A 289 13.57 48.09 -4.04
CA ILE A 289 13.14 47.39 -2.85
C ILE A 289 13.17 45.88 -3.17
N ALA A 290 13.91 45.14 -2.42
CA ALA A 290 14.05 43.70 -2.60
C ALA A 290 13.63 42.96 -1.33
N ILE A 291 12.98 41.85 -1.52
CA ILE A 291 12.67 40.90 -0.45
C ILE A 291 13.23 39.52 -0.80
N GLU A 292 13.66 38.80 0.22
CA GLU A 292 14.15 37.42 0.09
C GLU A 292 13.74 36.56 1.28
N ILE A 293 13.60 35.27 1.03
CA ILE A 293 13.34 34.25 2.07
C ILE A 293 14.18 33.01 1.79
N SER A 294 14.68 32.35 2.83
CA SER A 294 15.38 31.09 2.61
C SER A 294 14.42 30.03 2.06
N ARG A 295 14.88 29.25 1.08
CA ARG A 295 14.07 28.18 0.48
C ARG A 295 13.65 27.12 1.52
N GLU A 296 14.49 26.87 2.53
CA GLU A 296 14.18 25.95 3.62
C GLU A 296 12.98 26.46 4.44
N THR A 297 12.96 27.77 4.74
CA THR A 297 11.87 28.39 5.49
C THR A 297 10.59 28.43 4.65
N ALA A 298 10.67 28.92 3.41
CA ALA A 298 9.54 29.00 2.49
C ALA A 298 8.85 27.64 2.28
N PHE A 299 9.62 26.56 2.17
CA PHE A 299 9.08 25.22 1.93
C PHE A 299 9.11 24.30 3.15
N ALA A 300 9.37 24.79 4.37
CA ALA A 300 9.49 23.98 5.59
C ALA A 300 8.29 23.06 5.80
N THR A 301 7.07 23.57 5.62
CA THR A 301 5.84 22.78 5.76
C THR A 301 5.78 21.62 4.76
N VAL A 302 6.12 21.87 3.49
CA VAL A 302 6.08 20.83 2.45
C VAL A 302 7.18 19.80 2.63
N ILE A 303 8.38 20.24 3.05
CA ILE A 303 9.50 19.35 3.39
C ILE A 303 9.11 18.41 4.54
N GLN A 304 8.48 18.96 5.60
CA GLN A 304 7.98 18.16 6.74
C GLN A 304 6.87 17.19 6.30
N MET A 305 5.94 17.63 5.45
CA MET A 305 4.91 16.75 4.90
C MET A 305 5.51 15.58 4.10
N ARG A 306 6.53 15.85 3.26
CA ARG A 306 7.25 14.81 2.52
C ARG A 306 7.97 13.84 3.46
N ALA A 307 8.60 14.32 4.51
CA ALA A 307 9.25 13.49 5.51
C ALA A 307 8.26 12.59 6.25
N ARG A 308 7.12 13.16 6.69
CA ARG A 308 6.03 12.39 7.32
C ARG A 308 5.45 11.34 6.38
N LEU A 309 5.24 11.68 5.10
CA LEU A 309 4.75 10.72 4.11
C LEU A 309 5.70 9.53 3.96
N LYS A 310 7.02 9.77 3.90
CA LYS A 310 8.02 8.70 3.87
C LYS A 310 7.99 7.84 5.13
N GLN A 311 7.83 8.43 6.31
CA GLN A 311 7.69 7.69 7.57
C GLN A 311 6.43 6.81 7.56
N TRP A 312 5.28 7.37 7.15
CA TRP A 312 4.04 6.61 7.02
C TRP A 312 4.14 5.49 5.99
N LEU A 313 4.88 5.68 4.88
CA LEU A 313 5.18 4.62 3.90
C LEU A 313 5.87 3.44 4.59
N ILE A 314 6.94 3.70 5.33
CA ILE A 314 7.70 2.67 6.03
C ILE A 314 6.82 1.94 7.05
N VAL A 315 6.09 2.68 7.88
CA VAL A 315 5.18 2.10 8.89
C VAL A 315 4.11 1.22 8.23
N THR A 316 3.49 1.70 7.15
CA THR A 316 2.45 0.96 6.44
C THR A 316 3.01 -0.27 5.75
N LEU A 317 4.22 -0.20 5.17
CA LEU A 317 4.88 -1.35 4.55
C LEU A 317 5.22 -2.42 5.59
N ILE A 318 5.75 -2.03 6.74
CA ILE A 318 6.05 -2.96 7.84
C ILE A 318 4.76 -3.60 8.37
N SER A 319 3.73 -2.78 8.64
CA SER A 319 2.46 -3.28 9.18
C SER A 319 1.71 -4.17 8.17
N SER A 320 1.71 -3.83 6.87
CA SER A 320 1.10 -4.65 5.83
C SER A 320 1.82 -5.98 5.65
N THR A 321 3.16 -5.97 5.73
CA THR A 321 3.97 -7.19 5.67
C THR A 321 3.72 -8.08 6.89
N LEU A 322 3.68 -7.50 8.08
CA LEU A 322 3.38 -8.22 9.32
C LEU A 322 1.96 -8.82 9.28
N LEU A 323 0.98 -8.04 8.85
CA LEU A 323 -0.41 -8.50 8.70
C LEU A 323 -0.49 -9.65 7.68
N ALA A 324 0.17 -9.51 6.53
CA ALA A 324 0.23 -10.57 5.52
C ALA A 324 0.87 -11.85 6.07
N PHE A 325 1.93 -11.73 6.86
CA PHE A 325 2.57 -12.86 7.52
C PHE A 325 1.64 -13.55 8.54
N ILE A 326 0.96 -12.78 9.39
CA ILE A 326 -0.02 -13.29 10.36
C ILE A 326 -1.16 -14.01 9.63
N MET A 327 -1.74 -13.39 8.61
CA MET A 327 -2.82 -14.00 7.80
C MET A 327 -2.35 -15.27 7.12
N ALA A 328 -1.16 -15.24 6.50
CA ALA A 328 -0.59 -16.41 5.87
C ALA A 328 -0.43 -17.59 6.85
N HIS A 329 0.03 -17.32 8.05
CA HIS A 329 0.19 -18.33 9.10
C HIS A 329 -1.17 -18.85 9.61
N ALA A 330 -2.12 -17.94 9.82
CA ALA A 330 -3.47 -18.26 10.27
C ALA A 330 -4.24 -19.15 9.29
N PHE A 331 -3.98 -19.05 7.98
CA PHE A 331 -4.61 -19.90 6.97
C PHE A 331 -3.83 -21.19 6.69
N ARG A 332 -2.49 -21.14 6.69
CA ARG A 332 -1.64 -22.28 6.32
C ARG A 332 -1.82 -23.48 7.24
N ILE A 333 -1.87 -23.26 8.55
CA ILE A 333 -1.96 -24.33 9.54
C ILE A 333 -3.29 -25.10 9.41
N PRO A 334 -4.47 -24.45 9.45
CA PRO A 334 -5.74 -25.16 9.33
C PRO A 334 -5.92 -25.90 8.00
N LEU A 335 -5.56 -25.23 6.88
CA LEU A 335 -5.66 -25.83 5.55
C LEU A 335 -4.73 -27.03 5.39
N GLY A 336 -3.51 -26.95 5.95
CA GLY A 336 -2.57 -28.07 5.98
C GLY A 336 -3.14 -29.28 6.72
N GLY A 337 -3.75 -29.06 7.89
CA GLY A 337 -4.40 -30.11 8.67
C GLY A 337 -5.58 -30.78 7.94
N LEU A 338 -6.42 -29.97 7.28
CA LEU A 338 -7.54 -30.46 6.47
C LEU A 338 -7.07 -31.25 5.25
N LEU A 339 -6.04 -30.77 4.55
CA LEU A 339 -5.45 -31.44 3.39
C LEU A 339 -4.85 -32.80 3.79
N GLU A 340 -4.11 -32.85 4.89
CA GLU A 340 -3.53 -34.06 5.40
C GLU A 340 -4.60 -35.08 5.85
N GLY A 341 -5.67 -34.58 6.52
CA GLY A 341 -6.83 -35.37 6.84
C GLY A 341 -7.50 -35.99 5.61
N SER A 342 -7.68 -35.19 4.56
CA SER A 342 -8.26 -35.64 3.28
C SER A 342 -7.41 -36.72 2.61
N LYS A 343 -6.08 -36.56 2.60
CA LYS A 343 -5.15 -37.61 2.08
C LYS A 343 -5.26 -38.92 2.85
N ARG A 344 -5.38 -38.86 4.19
CA ARG A 344 -5.56 -40.08 5.02
C ARG A 344 -6.87 -40.79 4.72
N VAL A 345 -7.97 -40.05 4.55
CA VAL A 345 -9.25 -40.64 4.14
C VAL A 345 -9.15 -41.28 2.77
N ALA A 346 -8.51 -40.65 1.79
CA ALA A 346 -8.26 -41.21 0.47
C ALA A 346 -7.42 -42.48 0.52
N ALA A 347 -6.48 -42.57 1.47
CA ALA A 347 -5.67 -43.75 1.75
C ALA A 347 -6.39 -44.79 2.62
N LYS A 348 -7.70 -44.66 2.84
CA LYS A 348 -8.55 -45.57 3.66
C LYS A 348 -8.16 -45.60 5.14
N HIS A 349 -7.47 -44.61 5.67
CA HIS A 349 -7.15 -44.46 7.08
C HIS A 349 -8.16 -43.56 7.79
N PHE A 350 -9.18 -44.13 8.40
CA PHE A 350 -10.28 -43.41 9.05
C PHE A 350 -10.11 -43.21 10.56
N SER A 351 -9.06 -43.77 11.18
CA SER A 351 -8.93 -43.89 12.63
C SER A 351 -8.46 -42.60 13.34
N ARG A 352 -7.83 -41.65 12.62
CA ARG A 352 -7.28 -40.44 13.22
C ARG A 352 -8.07 -39.21 12.82
N PRO A 353 -8.74 -38.54 13.77
CA PRO A 353 -9.46 -37.29 13.49
C PRO A 353 -8.48 -36.17 13.14
N ILE A 354 -8.99 -35.12 12.50
CA ILE A 354 -8.29 -33.87 12.31
C ILE A 354 -8.35 -33.09 13.64
N GLU A 355 -7.20 -32.94 14.29
CA GLU A 355 -7.07 -32.16 15.53
C GLU A 355 -6.86 -30.69 15.18
N LEU A 356 -7.94 -29.94 15.12
CA LEU A 356 -7.93 -28.50 14.84
C LEU A 356 -8.70 -27.79 15.95
N HIS A 357 -7.93 -27.18 16.87
CA HIS A 357 -8.47 -26.44 18.01
C HIS A 357 -8.75 -24.99 17.59
N SER A 358 -9.80 -24.80 16.83
CA SER A 358 -10.24 -23.47 16.40
C SER A 358 -11.76 -23.35 16.55
N SER A 359 -12.21 -22.18 17.00
CA SER A 359 -13.64 -21.84 17.11
C SER A 359 -14.23 -21.21 15.86
N ASN A 360 -13.41 -20.91 14.86
CA ASN A 360 -13.81 -20.30 13.58
C ASN A 360 -14.33 -21.36 12.58
N GLU A 361 -14.56 -20.93 11.32
CA GLU A 361 -15.05 -21.75 10.23
C GLU A 361 -14.18 -22.98 9.95
N PHE A 362 -12.85 -22.86 10.13
CA PHE A 362 -11.94 -23.99 9.96
C PHE A 362 -12.15 -25.06 11.02
N GLY A 363 -12.40 -24.68 12.27
CA GLY A 363 -12.74 -25.60 13.34
C GLY A 363 -14.09 -26.26 13.11
N LEU A 364 -15.08 -25.51 12.61
CA LEU A 364 -16.37 -26.07 12.21
C LEU A 364 -16.20 -27.09 11.07
N LEU A 365 -15.43 -26.75 10.03
CA LEU A 365 -15.15 -27.62 8.90
C LEU A 365 -14.44 -28.91 9.34
N ALA A 366 -13.44 -28.82 10.23
CA ALA A 366 -12.75 -29.97 10.79
C ALA A 366 -13.72 -30.89 11.56
N ARG A 367 -14.62 -30.34 12.36
CA ARG A 367 -15.67 -31.12 13.06
C ARG A 367 -16.59 -31.85 12.10
N GLN A 368 -17.05 -31.18 11.04
CA GLN A 368 -17.90 -31.81 10.03
C GLN A 368 -17.15 -32.90 9.25
N PHE A 369 -15.88 -32.65 8.92
CA PHE A 369 -15.03 -33.63 8.28
C PHE A 369 -14.84 -34.88 9.16
N ASN A 370 -14.55 -34.67 10.44
CA ASN A 370 -14.41 -35.80 11.40
C ASN A 370 -15.71 -36.57 11.57
N LYS A 371 -16.88 -35.88 11.54
CA LYS A 371 -18.20 -36.55 11.56
C LYS A 371 -18.40 -37.42 10.31
N MET A 372 -18.09 -36.89 9.14
CA MET A 372 -18.15 -37.61 7.87
C MET A 372 -17.21 -38.84 7.90
N GLN A 373 -15.98 -38.66 8.36
CA GLN A 373 -14.99 -39.75 8.49
C GLN A 373 -15.51 -40.87 9.38
N ARG A 374 -16.10 -40.58 10.55
CA ARG A 374 -16.72 -41.57 11.43
C ARG A 374 -17.89 -42.28 10.77
N SER A 375 -18.74 -41.54 10.06
CA SER A 375 -19.88 -42.16 9.34
C SER A 375 -19.41 -43.12 8.26
N ILE A 376 -18.37 -42.75 7.50
CA ILE A 376 -17.77 -43.67 6.50
C ILE A 376 -17.24 -44.93 7.17
N GLN A 377 -16.50 -44.80 8.28
CA GLN A 377 -16.00 -45.97 9.03
C GLN A 377 -17.14 -46.87 9.48
N LEU A 378 -18.20 -46.34 10.10
CA LEU A 378 -19.36 -47.08 10.52
C LEU A 378 -20.05 -47.81 9.37
N TYR A 379 -20.21 -47.16 8.22
CA TYR A 379 -20.80 -47.79 7.03
C TYR A 379 -19.93 -48.94 6.51
N LEU A 380 -18.61 -48.78 6.49
CA LEU A 380 -17.70 -49.86 6.08
C LEU A 380 -17.77 -51.05 7.02
N ASP A 381 -17.83 -50.81 8.33
CA ASP A 381 -17.98 -51.88 9.33
C ASP A 381 -19.33 -52.57 9.19
N GLN A 382 -20.45 -51.88 8.97
CA GLN A 382 -21.76 -52.42 8.70
C GLN A 382 -21.80 -53.26 7.41
N ILE A 383 -21.18 -52.78 6.32
CA ILE A 383 -21.07 -53.54 5.07
C ILE A 383 -20.28 -54.82 5.28
N ARG A 384 -19.17 -54.76 6.02
CA ARG A 384 -18.36 -55.93 6.33
C ARG A 384 -19.14 -56.96 7.15
N GLU A 385 -19.83 -56.51 8.18
CA GLU A 385 -20.69 -57.38 9.01
C GLU A 385 -21.83 -58.00 8.21
N ALA A 386 -22.49 -57.19 7.36
CA ALA A 386 -23.56 -57.69 6.49
C ALA A 386 -23.04 -58.76 5.50
N ALA A 387 -21.86 -58.52 4.91
CA ALA A 387 -21.23 -59.50 3.99
C ALA A 387 -20.88 -60.82 4.71
N LEU A 388 -20.34 -60.74 5.94
CA LEU A 388 -20.06 -61.93 6.73
C LEU A 388 -21.33 -62.70 7.07
N LYS A 389 -22.39 -62.00 7.49
CA LYS A 389 -23.70 -62.60 7.80
C LYS A 389 -24.35 -63.24 6.57
N GLN A 390 -24.21 -62.62 5.40
CA GLN A 390 -24.69 -63.17 4.12
C GLN A 390 -23.98 -64.48 3.79
N LYS A 391 -22.62 -64.52 3.92
CA LYS A 391 -21.82 -65.74 3.71
C LYS A 391 -22.26 -66.85 4.68
N GLU A 392 -22.43 -66.54 5.96
CA GLU A 392 -22.90 -67.50 6.96
C GLU A 392 -24.31 -68.04 6.65
N THR A 393 -25.21 -67.17 6.22
CA THR A 393 -26.58 -67.55 5.85
C THR A 393 -26.58 -68.47 4.63
N LEU A 394 -25.75 -68.17 3.61
CA LEU A 394 -25.60 -69.03 2.43
C LEU A 394 -25.10 -70.44 2.83
N LEU A 395 -24.06 -70.56 3.67
CA LEU A 395 -23.55 -71.83 4.15
C LEU A 395 -24.61 -72.63 4.94
N LYS A 396 -25.40 -72.00 5.79
CA LYS A 396 -26.53 -72.58 6.50
C LYS A 396 -27.59 -73.12 5.53
N ALA A 397 -27.90 -72.42 4.47
CA ALA A 397 -28.83 -72.81 3.44
C ALA A 397 -28.32 -74.06 2.66
N ILE A 398 -27.02 -74.04 2.32
CA ILE A 398 -26.37 -75.24 1.70
C ILE A 398 -26.44 -76.46 2.62
N HIS A 399 -26.10 -76.31 3.88
CA HIS A 399 -26.20 -77.40 4.84
C HIS A 399 -27.63 -77.97 5.04
N ALA A 400 -28.61 -77.04 5.01
CA ALA A 400 -30.03 -77.42 5.08
C ALA A 400 -30.45 -78.22 3.83
N LEU A 401 -29.97 -77.80 2.63
CA LEU A 401 -30.22 -78.51 1.38
C LEU A 401 -29.58 -79.88 1.38
N VAL A 402 -28.33 -80.03 1.83
CA VAL A 402 -27.64 -81.38 1.99
C VAL A 402 -28.42 -82.25 2.93
N ASN A 403 -28.82 -81.77 4.10
CA ASN A 403 -29.63 -82.52 5.03
C ASN A 403 -30.96 -82.99 4.41
N ALA A 404 -31.59 -82.18 3.57
CA ALA A 404 -32.82 -82.58 2.87
C ALA A 404 -32.58 -83.70 1.84
N ILE A 405 -31.42 -83.69 1.16
CA ILE A 405 -31.01 -84.71 0.22
C ILE A 405 -30.76 -86.04 0.98
N ASP A 406 -29.92 -85.96 2.03
CA ASP A 406 -29.62 -87.15 2.90
C ASP A 406 -30.91 -87.76 3.53
N ALA A 407 -31.92 -86.91 3.82
CA ALA A 407 -33.20 -87.41 4.32
C ALA A 407 -34.06 -88.06 3.23
N LYS A 408 -33.89 -87.70 1.97
CA LYS A 408 -34.62 -88.27 0.83
C LYS A 408 -34.06 -89.65 0.44
N ASP A 409 -32.72 -89.83 0.46
CA ASP A 409 -32.02 -91.05 0.11
C ASP A 409 -31.57 -91.83 1.40
N PRO A 410 -32.25 -92.89 1.83
CA PRO A 410 -31.93 -93.58 3.06
C PRO A 410 -30.52 -94.19 3.16
N TYR A 411 -29.90 -94.44 2.00
CA TYR A 411 -28.55 -94.95 1.91
C TYR A 411 -27.44 -93.94 2.10
N THR A 412 -27.75 -92.66 2.02
CA THR A 412 -26.76 -91.56 2.00
C THR A 412 -26.69 -90.75 3.29
N LYS A 413 -27.27 -91.25 4.40
CA LYS A 413 -27.27 -90.44 5.66
C LYS A 413 -25.85 -90.12 6.11
N GLY A 414 -25.51 -88.80 6.06
CA GLY A 414 -24.17 -88.30 6.41
C GLY A 414 -23.09 -88.54 5.37
N HIS A 415 -23.39 -89.24 4.25
CA HIS A 415 -22.48 -89.51 3.15
C HIS A 415 -21.88 -88.23 2.57
N SER A 416 -22.71 -87.27 2.14
CA SER A 416 -22.26 -85.99 1.56
C SER A 416 -21.23 -85.29 2.46
N ARG A 417 -21.41 -85.33 3.79
CA ARG A 417 -20.46 -84.74 4.74
C ARG A 417 -19.15 -85.55 4.85
N ARG A 418 -19.19 -86.91 4.81
CA ARG A 418 -17.98 -87.68 4.83
C ARG A 418 -17.19 -87.54 3.54
N VAL A 419 -17.86 -87.61 2.40
CA VAL A 419 -17.24 -87.31 1.08
C VAL A 419 -16.60 -85.95 1.04
N SER A 420 -17.28 -84.90 1.51
CA SER A 420 -16.72 -83.53 1.63
C SER A 420 -15.47 -83.48 2.52
N LYS A 421 -15.47 -84.22 3.66
CA LYS A 421 -14.32 -84.32 4.55
C LYS A 421 -13.14 -85.07 3.87
N PHE A 422 -13.37 -86.15 3.19
CA PHE A 422 -12.34 -86.86 2.44
C PHE A 422 -11.80 -86.04 1.28
N THR A 423 -12.70 -85.39 0.54
CA THR A 423 -12.34 -84.46 -0.52
C THR A 423 -11.43 -83.37 0.00
N ARG A 424 -11.75 -82.75 1.15
CA ARG A 424 -10.90 -81.71 1.78
C ARG A 424 -9.50 -82.30 2.10
N ILE A 425 -9.37 -83.47 2.65
CA ILE A 425 -8.09 -84.08 2.95
C ILE A 425 -7.26 -84.31 1.67
N ILE A 426 -7.87 -84.86 0.64
CA ILE A 426 -7.21 -85.13 -0.65
C ILE A 426 -6.79 -83.81 -1.29
N ALA A 427 -7.68 -82.81 -1.31
CA ALA A 427 -7.42 -81.51 -1.92
C ALA A 427 -6.28 -80.74 -1.21
N LEU A 428 -6.19 -80.87 0.14
CA LEU A 428 -5.09 -80.29 0.91
C LEU A 428 -3.75 -80.96 0.57
N GLU A 429 -3.70 -82.30 0.54
CA GLU A 429 -2.50 -83.00 0.17
C GLU A 429 -2.05 -82.75 -1.26
N MET A 430 -3.00 -82.43 -2.16
CA MET A 430 -2.72 -81.99 -3.52
C MET A 430 -2.34 -80.49 -3.61
N GLY A 431 -2.16 -79.81 -2.48
CA GLY A 431 -1.72 -78.39 -2.43
C GLY A 431 -2.81 -77.38 -2.66
N GLN A 432 -4.10 -77.69 -2.66
CA GLN A 432 -5.17 -76.71 -2.75
C GLN A 432 -5.31 -75.92 -1.46
N SER A 433 -5.55 -74.63 -1.58
CA SER A 433 -5.75 -73.75 -0.45
C SER A 433 -6.74 -72.60 -0.77
N GLY A 434 -7.18 -71.88 0.24
CA GLY A 434 -8.06 -70.69 0.10
C GLY A 434 -9.38 -71.04 -0.62
N GLN A 435 -9.78 -70.21 -1.55
CA GLN A 435 -11.06 -70.30 -2.28
C GLN A 435 -11.17 -71.63 -3.10
N LEU A 436 -10.05 -72.12 -3.64
CA LEU A 436 -10.07 -73.31 -4.45
C LEU A 436 -10.43 -74.53 -3.58
N LEU A 437 -9.83 -74.66 -2.39
CA LEU A 437 -10.15 -75.72 -1.40
C LEU A 437 -11.62 -75.62 -0.97
N GLU A 438 -12.11 -74.44 -0.62
CA GLU A 438 -13.52 -74.20 -0.24
C GLU A 438 -14.48 -74.68 -1.35
N ARG A 439 -14.18 -74.30 -2.62
CA ARG A 439 -14.98 -74.71 -3.78
C ARG A 439 -14.99 -76.26 -4.00
N THR A 440 -13.82 -76.91 -3.89
CA THR A 440 -13.74 -78.31 -4.05
C THR A 440 -14.48 -79.03 -2.93
N GLU A 441 -14.39 -78.60 -1.69
CA GLU A 441 -15.14 -79.13 -0.54
C GLU A 441 -16.67 -78.93 -0.70
N LEU A 442 -17.12 -77.72 -1.17
CA LEU A 442 -18.53 -77.52 -1.46
C LEU A 442 -19.07 -78.33 -2.64
N SER A 443 -18.25 -78.54 -3.68
CA SER A 443 -18.60 -79.44 -4.78
C SER A 443 -18.89 -80.87 -4.26
N ALA A 444 -18.06 -81.34 -3.37
CA ALA A 444 -18.24 -82.68 -2.74
C ALA A 444 -19.47 -82.74 -1.83
N LEU A 445 -19.69 -81.65 -1.06
CA LEU A 445 -20.85 -81.57 -0.17
C LEU A 445 -22.19 -81.61 -0.93
N LEU A 446 -22.20 -81.07 -2.18
CA LEU A 446 -23.37 -80.92 -3.02
C LEU A 446 -23.39 -81.91 -4.23
N HIS A 447 -22.45 -82.81 -4.35
CA HIS A 447 -22.29 -83.65 -5.54
C HIS A 447 -23.58 -84.39 -5.91
N ASP A 448 -24.30 -84.87 -4.91
CA ASP A 448 -25.56 -85.58 -5.05
C ASP A 448 -26.85 -84.75 -5.02
N VAL A 449 -26.76 -83.39 -5.04
CA VAL A 449 -27.95 -82.53 -4.96
C VAL A 449 -29.02 -82.82 -5.98
N GLY A 450 -28.60 -83.31 -7.15
CA GLY A 450 -29.53 -83.65 -8.24
C GLY A 450 -30.40 -84.88 -7.98
N LYS A 451 -30.10 -85.72 -6.97
CA LYS A 451 -30.95 -86.80 -6.51
C LYS A 451 -32.32 -86.31 -6.07
N ILE A 452 -32.43 -85.07 -5.71
CA ILE A 452 -33.75 -84.45 -5.38
C ILE A 452 -34.75 -84.50 -6.55
N GLY A 453 -34.20 -84.52 -7.76
CA GLY A 453 -34.98 -84.60 -9.00
C GLY A 453 -35.18 -86.05 -9.54
N ILE A 454 -34.75 -87.09 -8.79
CA ILE A 454 -34.98 -88.51 -9.09
C ILE A 454 -36.23 -88.97 -8.37
N ASP A 455 -37.05 -89.83 -9.09
CA ASP A 455 -38.29 -90.37 -8.53
C ASP A 455 -37.98 -91.26 -7.34
N ASP A 456 -38.78 -91.23 -6.25
CA ASP A 456 -38.61 -91.93 -5.04
C ASP A 456 -38.68 -93.50 -5.25
N ASN A 457 -39.45 -93.94 -6.24
CA ASN A 457 -39.55 -95.33 -6.55
C ASN A 457 -38.21 -95.91 -7.11
N ILE A 458 -37.43 -95.05 -7.80
CA ILE A 458 -36.10 -95.44 -8.29
C ILE A 458 -35.05 -95.27 -7.20
N LEU A 459 -35.10 -94.10 -6.50
CA LEU A 459 -34.10 -93.75 -5.49
C LEU A 459 -34.11 -94.68 -4.26
N LYS A 460 -35.30 -95.11 -3.84
CA LYS A 460 -35.52 -95.94 -2.60
C LYS A 460 -35.79 -97.41 -2.92
N LYS A 461 -35.56 -97.86 -4.15
CA LYS A 461 -35.82 -99.24 -4.56
C LYS A 461 -34.93 -100.21 -3.80
N PRO A 462 -35.51 -101.21 -3.06
CA PRO A 462 -34.73 -102.14 -2.25
C PRO A 462 -34.02 -103.29 -3.07
N ALA A 463 -34.15 -103.23 -4.38
CA ALA A 463 -33.56 -104.23 -5.29
C ALA A 463 -32.62 -103.52 -6.27
N GLN A 464 -31.85 -104.27 -7.05
CA GLN A 464 -31.04 -103.67 -8.13
C GLN A 464 -31.93 -102.91 -9.11
N LEU A 465 -31.43 -101.75 -9.60
CA LEU A 465 -32.10 -100.97 -10.63
C LEU A 465 -32.10 -101.72 -11.94
N THR A 466 -33.19 -101.60 -12.74
CA THR A 466 -33.16 -102.04 -14.12
C THR A 466 -32.26 -101.13 -14.95
N ASP A 467 -31.90 -101.48 -16.16
CA ASP A 467 -31.05 -100.65 -17.02
C ASP A 467 -31.71 -99.32 -17.30
N GLU A 468 -33.04 -99.22 -17.49
CA GLU A 468 -33.80 -98.02 -17.70
C GLU A 468 -33.81 -97.09 -16.45
N GLU A 469 -33.98 -97.72 -15.27
CA GLU A 469 -33.94 -96.98 -14.01
C GLU A 469 -32.53 -96.48 -13.71
N TYR A 470 -31.51 -97.26 -14.07
CA TYR A 470 -30.12 -96.85 -13.91
C TYR A 470 -29.80 -95.66 -14.85
N GLU A 471 -30.28 -95.58 -16.11
CA GLU A 471 -30.15 -94.47 -16.98
C GLU A 471 -30.82 -93.21 -16.41
N ILE A 472 -31.97 -93.35 -15.73
CA ILE A 472 -32.59 -92.20 -15.01
C ILE A 472 -31.71 -91.79 -13.86
N MET A 473 -31.12 -92.68 -13.07
CA MET A 473 -30.24 -92.34 -11.97
C MET A 473 -29.00 -91.59 -12.43
N LYS A 474 -28.42 -91.97 -13.59
CA LYS A 474 -27.28 -91.26 -14.21
C LYS A 474 -27.59 -89.76 -14.55
N THR A 475 -28.84 -89.37 -14.56
CA THR A 475 -29.19 -87.98 -14.81
C THR A 475 -29.01 -87.04 -13.61
N HIS A 476 -28.73 -87.59 -12.37
CA HIS A 476 -28.66 -86.73 -11.22
C HIS A 476 -27.53 -85.68 -11.27
N PRO A 477 -26.34 -85.91 -11.88
CA PRO A 477 -25.34 -84.81 -11.94
C PRO A 477 -25.80 -83.66 -12.80
N GLU A 478 -26.45 -83.97 -13.95
CA GLU A 478 -27.04 -82.90 -14.84
C GLU A 478 -28.21 -82.15 -14.18
N LYS A 479 -29.07 -82.87 -13.40
CA LYS A 479 -30.15 -82.23 -12.63
C LYS A 479 -29.56 -81.35 -11.53
N GLY A 480 -28.52 -81.75 -10.84
CA GLY A 480 -27.79 -81.00 -9.86
C GLY A 480 -27.16 -79.72 -10.46
N PHE A 481 -26.52 -79.91 -11.63
CA PHE A 481 -25.99 -78.79 -12.41
C PHE A 481 -27.07 -77.72 -12.76
N LYS A 482 -28.24 -78.20 -13.18
CA LYS A 482 -29.38 -77.25 -13.48
C LYS A 482 -29.90 -76.59 -12.23
N ILE A 483 -29.96 -77.27 -11.09
CA ILE A 483 -30.45 -76.67 -9.84
C ILE A 483 -29.49 -75.64 -9.33
N LEU A 484 -28.19 -75.88 -9.24
CA LEU A 484 -27.20 -75.02 -8.64
C LEU A 484 -26.62 -73.98 -9.62
N GLY A 485 -26.56 -74.34 -10.90
CA GLY A 485 -26.07 -73.45 -11.96
C GLY A 485 -26.89 -72.13 -12.17
N ALA A 486 -28.14 -72.12 -11.68
CA ALA A 486 -28.96 -70.94 -11.65
C ALA A 486 -28.50 -69.89 -10.60
N ILE A 487 -27.63 -70.28 -9.66
CA ILE A 487 -27.12 -69.42 -8.59
C ILE A 487 -25.68 -69.04 -8.96
N GLU A 488 -25.45 -67.79 -9.29
CA GLU A 488 -24.18 -67.25 -9.79
C GLU A 488 -23.01 -67.55 -8.83
N ASP A 489 -23.21 -67.41 -7.53
CA ASP A 489 -22.21 -67.66 -6.48
C ASP A 489 -21.80 -69.15 -6.38
N LEU A 490 -22.65 -70.07 -6.86
CA LEU A 490 -22.39 -71.53 -6.83
C LEU A 490 -21.87 -72.08 -8.17
N GLN A 491 -21.87 -71.34 -9.24
CA GLN A 491 -21.34 -71.75 -10.55
C GLN A 491 -19.92 -72.36 -10.44
N PRO A 492 -18.97 -71.73 -9.67
CA PRO A 492 -17.61 -72.29 -9.58
C PRO A 492 -17.46 -73.72 -8.96
N ILE A 493 -18.53 -74.23 -8.32
CA ILE A 493 -18.51 -75.55 -7.72
C ILE A 493 -19.25 -76.60 -8.58
N THR A 494 -19.98 -76.14 -9.61
CA THR A 494 -20.83 -77.07 -10.38
C THR A 494 -20.08 -78.09 -11.19
N ASP A 495 -18.88 -77.78 -11.66
CA ASP A 495 -18.06 -78.72 -12.43
C ASP A 495 -17.61 -79.94 -11.59
N GLY A 496 -17.24 -79.66 -10.33
CA GLY A 496 -16.85 -80.75 -9.42
C GLY A 496 -17.96 -81.78 -9.15
N MET A 497 -19.20 -81.23 -9.01
CA MET A 497 -20.38 -82.08 -8.79
C MET A 497 -20.96 -82.71 -10.09
N ARG A 498 -20.89 -81.97 -11.21
CA ARG A 498 -21.46 -82.42 -12.50
C ARG A 498 -20.71 -83.64 -13.05
N PHE A 499 -19.36 -83.69 -12.88
CA PHE A 499 -18.48 -84.60 -13.52
C PHE A 499 -17.87 -85.65 -12.54
N HIS A 500 -18.42 -85.76 -11.33
CA HIS A 500 -17.87 -86.70 -10.31
C HIS A 500 -18.04 -88.17 -10.66
N HIS A 501 -18.94 -88.48 -11.59
CA HIS A 501 -19.12 -89.86 -12.15
C HIS A 501 -18.41 -90.13 -13.49
N GLU A 502 -17.61 -89.18 -13.93
CA GLU A 502 -16.74 -89.40 -15.08
C GLU A 502 -15.56 -90.32 -14.69
N ASN A 503 -15.30 -91.29 -15.53
CA ASN A 503 -14.21 -92.24 -15.28
C ASN A 503 -12.92 -91.76 -15.95
N TYR A 504 -11.80 -91.76 -15.23
CA TYR A 504 -10.53 -91.33 -15.79
C TYR A 504 -10.13 -92.15 -17.06
N GLY A 505 -10.47 -93.41 -17.14
CA GLY A 505 -10.30 -94.25 -18.34
C GLY A 505 -11.28 -94.03 -19.44
N GLY A 506 -12.34 -93.20 -19.23
CA GLY A 506 -13.47 -92.98 -20.12
C GLY A 506 -14.64 -93.93 -19.83
N GLY A 507 -15.81 -93.68 -20.44
CA GLY A 507 -17.04 -94.46 -20.25
C GLY A 507 -17.83 -94.09 -18.98
N GLY A 508 -17.51 -92.94 -18.35
CA GLY A 508 -18.31 -92.34 -17.27
C GLY A 508 -19.49 -91.51 -17.85
N TYR A 509 -20.19 -90.79 -16.98
CA TYR A 509 -21.29 -89.91 -17.32
C TYR A 509 -21.19 -88.59 -16.58
N PRO A 510 -21.77 -87.47 -17.07
CA PRO A 510 -22.77 -87.37 -18.13
C PRO A 510 -22.22 -87.22 -19.53
N LEU A 511 -20.95 -86.75 -19.74
CA LEU A 511 -20.40 -86.39 -21.06
C LEU A 511 -19.41 -87.47 -21.61
N GLY A 512 -18.99 -88.45 -20.81
CA GLY A 512 -17.98 -89.44 -21.20
C GLY A 512 -16.56 -88.86 -21.27
N LEU A 513 -16.24 -87.88 -20.45
CA LEU A 513 -14.93 -87.24 -20.41
C LEU A 513 -13.85 -88.24 -20.02
N LYS A 514 -12.60 -87.99 -20.50
CA LYS A 514 -11.48 -88.87 -20.24
C LYS A 514 -10.23 -88.12 -19.81
N GLY A 515 -9.50 -88.66 -18.84
CA GLY A 515 -8.21 -88.15 -18.40
C GLY A 515 -8.30 -86.75 -17.80
N GLU A 516 -7.43 -85.92 -18.26
CA GLU A 516 -7.35 -84.51 -17.78
C GLU A 516 -8.52 -83.59 -18.27
N ALA A 517 -9.34 -84.10 -19.22
CA ALA A 517 -10.57 -83.37 -19.59
C ALA A 517 -11.60 -83.37 -18.46
N ILE A 518 -11.50 -84.25 -17.49
CA ILE A 518 -12.29 -84.26 -16.26
C ILE A 518 -11.75 -83.16 -15.33
N PRO A 519 -12.52 -82.19 -14.89
CA PRO A 519 -12.07 -81.18 -13.94
C PRO A 519 -11.46 -81.82 -12.71
N LEU A 520 -10.33 -81.20 -12.22
CA LEU A 520 -9.62 -81.77 -11.07
C LEU A 520 -10.51 -81.93 -9.83
N GLN A 521 -11.41 -80.95 -9.60
CA GLN A 521 -12.39 -81.01 -8.52
C GLN A 521 -13.27 -82.24 -8.63
N ALA A 522 -13.75 -82.59 -9.81
CA ALA A 522 -14.56 -83.76 -10.06
C ALA A 522 -13.77 -85.08 -9.82
N ARG A 523 -12.52 -85.14 -10.25
CA ARG A 523 -11.63 -86.32 -10.01
C ARG A 523 -11.39 -86.54 -8.50
N ILE A 524 -11.19 -85.45 -7.73
CA ILE A 524 -11.02 -85.54 -6.27
C ILE A 524 -12.31 -86.02 -5.61
N VAL A 525 -13.46 -85.41 -6.00
CA VAL A 525 -14.77 -85.85 -5.47
C VAL A 525 -15.05 -87.28 -5.80
N ALA A 526 -14.81 -87.72 -7.03
CA ALA A 526 -15.01 -89.14 -7.45
C ALA A 526 -14.22 -90.13 -6.60
N VAL A 527 -12.94 -89.84 -6.29
CA VAL A 527 -12.12 -90.69 -5.43
C VAL A 527 -12.65 -90.70 -4.00
N ALA A 528 -13.05 -89.54 -3.46
CA ALA A 528 -13.61 -89.44 -2.12
C ALA A 528 -14.96 -90.13 -1.98
N ASP A 529 -15.81 -90.01 -3.00
CA ASP A 529 -17.10 -90.65 -3.09
C ASP A 529 -16.96 -92.23 -3.14
N ALA A 530 -16.12 -92.74 -4.05
CA ALA A 530 -15.83 -94.11 -4.15
C ALA A 530 -15.23 -94.68 -2.85
N PHE A 531 -14.35 -93.95 -2.18
CA PHE A 531 -13.78 -94.34 -0.91
C PHE A 531 -14.82 -94.46 0.20
N ASP A 532 -15.73 -93.50 0.33
CA ASP A 532 -16.83 -93.53 1.30
C ASP A 532 -17.76 -94.72 1.02
N ALA A 533 -18.13 -94.94 -0.26
CA ALA A 533 -18.98 -96.08 -0.64
C ALA A 533 -18.36 -97.48 -0.35
N MET A 534 -17.01 -97.60 -0.38
CA MET A 534 -16.32 -98.86 -0.05
C MET A 534 -16.10 -99.07 1.45
N THR A 535 -16.13 -98.02 2.26
CA THR A 535 -15.75 -98.09 3.69
C THR A 535 -16.92 -97.93 4.65
N THR A 536 -18.10 -97.60 4.14
CA THR A 536 -19.33 -97.49 4.90
C THR A 536 -20.34 -98.51 4.49
#